data_0d03de88ae274901b3878efc3a150bb0
#
_entry.id   0d03de88ae274901b3878efc3a150bb0
#
_cell.length_a   1.000
_cell.length_b   1.000
_cell.length_c   1.000
_cell.angle_alpha   90.00
_cell.angle_beta   90.00
_cell.angle_gamma   90.00
#
_symmetry.space_group_name_H-M   'P 1'
#
loop_
_entity.id
_entity.type
_entity.pdbx_description
1 polymer ?
#
loop_
_entity_poly.entity_id
_entity_poly.type
_entity_poly.pdbx_seq_one_letter_code
_entity_poly.pdbx_strand_id
1 'polypeptide(L)'
;METAQARALRIASVVQAKQAEEIVVLNVGGLTALADFFVICSAASEPQIQAIVSAVQAADPGLRPMMEGAKGSPWVLMDYSDVILHIFKPEARTFYDLDRLWGDAPHIAVQVSPSPVRSKPRRSGVPTEGLARGGSR
;
A
#
# COMPACT_ATOMS: atom_id res chain seq x y z
N MET A 1 -0.67 -8.24 -22.28
CA MET A 1 -1.19 -8.72 -20.98
C MET A 1 -0.28 -8.28 -19.86
N GLU A 2 -0.85 -7.81 -18.79
CA GLU A 2 -0.07 -7.30 -17.68
C GLU A 2 0.51 -8.42 -16.85
N THR A 3 1.80 -8.30 -16.46
CA THR A 3 2.41 -9.28 -15.58
C THR A 3 1.93 -9.06 -14.14
N ALA A 4 2.12 -10.08 -13.30
CA ALA A 4 1.80 -9.97 -11.87
C ALA A 4 2.60 -8.84 -11.22
N GLN A 5 3.89 -8.71 -11.56
CA GLN A 5 4.71 -7.64 -10.99
C GLN A 5 4.18 -6.27 -11.41
N ALA A 6 3.82 -6.09 -12.67
CA ALA A 6 3.29 -4.81 -13.14
C ALA A 6 1.98 -4.48 -12.42
N ARG A 7 1.12 -5.49 -12.21
CA ARG A 7 -0.11 -5.28 -11.46
C ARG A 7 0.18 -4.89 -10.02
N ALA A 8 1.13 -5.57 -9.37
CA ALA A 8 1.49 -5.26 -7.99
C ALA A 8 1.99 -3.82 -7.87
N LEU A 9 2.85 -3.39 -8.80
CA LEU A 9 3.37 -2.02 -8.78
C LEU A 9 2.28 -1.00 -9.08
N ARG A 10 1.34 -1.34 -9.95
CA ARG A 10 0.22 -0.44 -10.24
C ARG A 10 -0.68 -0.29 -9.01
N ILE A 11 -0.96 -1.40 -8.31
CA ILE A 11 -1.75 -1.33 -7.08
C ILE A 11 -1.01 -0.50 -6.04
N ALA A 12 0.29 -0.67 -5.90
CA ALA A 12 1.09 0.15 -4.98
C ALA A 12 0.97 1.63 -5.30
N SER A 13 0.99 1.98 -6.59
CA SER A 13 0.83 3.36 -7.03
C SER A 13 -0.54 3.91 -6.67
N VAL A 14 -1.59 3.11 -6.84
CA VAL A 14 -2.95 3.53 -6.52
C VAL A 14 -3.10 3.79 -5.02
N VAL A 15 -2.60 2.87 -4.17
CA VAL A 15 -2.74 3.04 -2.74
C VAL A 15 -1.91 4.23 -2.25
N GLN A 16 -0.77 4.49 -2.90
CA GLN A 16 0.03 5.67 -2.58
C GLN A 16 -0.75 6.95 -2.88
N ALA A 17 -1.45 6.98 -4.00
CA ALA A 17 -2.25 8.15 -4.37
C ALA A 17 -3.34 8.44 -3.36
N LYS A 18 -3.76 7.43 -2.58
CA LYS A 18 -4.71 7.57 -1.50
C LYS A 18 -4.02 7.72 -0.15
N GLN A 19 -2.72 8.03 -0.17
CA GLN A 19 -1.91 8.36 1.01
C GLN A 19 -1.74 7.21 1.98
N ALA A 20 -1.81 5.99 1.49
CA ALA A 20 -1.44 4.83 2.31
C ALA A 20 0.02 4.97 2.72
N GLU A 21 0.35 4.43 3.89
CA GLU A 21 1.68 4.53 4.47
C GLU A 21 2.36 3.18 4.48
N GLU A 22 3.69 3.20 4.59
CA GLU A 22 4.51 2.00 4.74
C GLU A 22 4.19 0.97 3.66
N ILE A 23 4.19 1.42 2.42
CA ILE A 23 3.86 0.56 1.28
C ILE A 23 5.05 -0.33 0.96
N VAL A 24 4.81 -1.65 0.94
CA VAL A 24 5.84 -2.64 0.64
C VAL A 24 5.29 -3.58 -0.42
N VAL A 25 6.12 -3.91 -1.41
CA VAL A 25 5.79 -4.92 -2.41
C VAL A 25 6.77 -6.07 -2.26
N LEU A 26 6.26 -7.27 -2.02
CA LEU A 26 7.07 -8.46 -1.79
C LEU A 26 6.82 -9.48 -2.88
N ASN A 27 7.90 -10.04 -3.41
CA ASN A 27 7.80 -11.17 -4.32
C ASN A 27 7.75 -12.43 -3.47
N VAL A 28 6.56 -13.04 -3.36
CA VAL A 28 6.36 -14.21 -2.53
C VAL A 28 6.20 -15.49 -3.34
N GLY A 29 6.36 -15.40 -4.65
CA GLY A 29 6.09 -16.54 -5.55
C GLY A 29 6.96 -17.75 -5.28
N GLY A 30 8.17 -17.57 -4.76
CA GLY A 30 9.05 -18.68 -4.41
C GLY A 30 8.82 -19.24 -3.02
N LEU A 31 7.94 -18.61 -2.22
CA LEU A 31 7.73 -18.97 -0.82
C LEU A 31 6.33 -19.49 -0.53
N THR A 32 5.38 -19.23 -1.39
CA THR A 32 4.00 -19.65 -1.18
C THR A 32 3.30 -19.86 -2.50
N ALA A 33 2.28 -20.72 -2.47
CA ALA A 33 1.40 -20.91 -3.63
C ALA A 33 0.21 -19.96 -3.63
N LEU A 34 0.08 -19.12 -2.60
CA LEU A 34 -1.10 -18.25 -2.45
C LEU A 34 -1.13 -17.11 -3.46
N ALA A 35 0.03 -16.60 -3.82
CA ALA A 35 0.13 -15.47 -4.75
C ALA A 35 1.58 -15.34 -5.21
N ASP A 36 1.80 -14.52 -6.24
CA ASP A 36 3.14 -14.17 -6.68
C ASP A 36 3.67 -12.94 -5.95
N PHE A 37 2.78 -12.01 -5.62
CA PHE A 37 3.18 -10.76 -4.96
C PHE A 37 2.19 -10.40 -3.87
N PHE A 38 2.73 -9.85 -2.79
CA PHE A 38 1.93 -9.14 -1.78
C PHE A 38 2.22 -7.66 -1.90
N VAL A 39 1.17 -6.85 -1.82
CA VAL A 39 1.29 -5.41 -1.61
C VAL A 39 0.74 -5.16 -0.22
N ILE A 40 1.54 -4.57 0.65
CA ILE A 40 1.16 -4.34 2.05
C ILE A 40 1.21 -2.84 2.30
N CYS A 41 0.18 -2.30 2.91
CA CYS A 41 0.15 -0.89 3.26
C CYS A 41 -0.61 -0.68 4.55
N SER A 42 -0.49 0.53 5.10
CA SER A 42 -1.20 0.93 6.30
C SER A 42 -2.11 2.10 5.99
N ALA A 43 -3.26 2.13 6.64
CA ALA A 43 -4.23 3.21 6.50
C ALA A 43 -4.73 3.58 7.89
N ALA A 44 -4.82 4.90 8.16
CA ALA A 44 -5.06 5.39 9.51
C ALA A 44 -6.51 5.32 9.94
N SER A 45 -7.46 5.28 8.99
CA SER A 45 -8.87 5.40 9.32
C SER A 45 -9.72 4.54 8.42
N GLU A 46 -10.93 4.26 8.88
CA GLU A 46 -11.89 3.50 8.08
C GLU A 46 -12.23 4.21 6.76
N PRO A 47 -12.50 5.53 6.74
CA PRO A 47 -12.74 6.20 5.46
C PRO A 47 -11.57 6.08 4.50
N GLN A 48 -10.33 6.11 5.00
CA GLN A 48 -9.17 5.94 4.14
C GLN A 48 -9.12 4.53 3.56
N ILE A 49 -9.40 3.51 4.39
CA ILE A 49 -9.45 2.13 3.91
C ILE A 49 -10.46 1.99 2.79
N GLN A 50 -11.67 2.55 2.97
CA GLN A 50 -12.71 2.46 1.95
C GLN A 50 -12.31 3.22 0.69
N ALA A 51 -11.62 4.35 0.82
CA ALA A 51 -11.14 5.09 -0.34
C ALA A 51 -10.09 4.30 -1.11
N ILE A 52 -9.22 3.59 -0.39
CA ILE A 52 -8.21 2.74 -1.03
C ILE A 52 -8.89 1.60 -1.78
N VAL A 53 -9.82 0.89 -1.13
CA VAL A 53 -10.53 -0.22 -1.76
C VAL A 53 -11.23 0.24 -3.03
N SER A 54 -11.95 1.36 -2.96
CA SER A 54 -12.68 1.88 -4.11
C SER A 54 -11.74 2.27 -5.24
N ALA A 55 -10.60 2.90 -4.91
CA ALA A 55 -9.66 3.32 -5.94
C ALA A 55 -9.00 2.13 -6.62
N VAL A 56 -8.65 1.09 -5.87
CA VAL A 56 -8.04 -0.10 -6.44
C VAL A 56 -9.03 -0.83 -7.35
N GLN A 57 -10.29 -0.95 -6.91
CA GLN A 57 -11.32 -1.56 -7.76
C GLN A 57 -11.56 -0.75 -9.03
N ALA A 58 -11.57 0.57 -8.91
CA ALA A 58 -11.81 1.44 -10.07
C ALA A 58 -10.66 1.39 -11.08
N ALA A 59 -9.44 1.11 -10.61
CA ALA A 59 -8.28 1.02 -11.50
C ALA A 59 -8.36 -0.20 -12.41
N ASP A 60 -9.08 -1.24 -11.98
CA ASP A 60 -9.24 -2.47 -12.76
C ASP A 60 -10.68 -2.94 -12.69
N PRO A 61 -11.61 -2.24 -13.35
CA PRO A 61 -13.03 -2.56 -13.20
C PRO A 61 -13.40 -3.94 -13.76
N GLY A 62 -12.56 -4.50 -14.64
CA GLY A 62 -12.80 -5.83 -15.18
C GLY A 62 -12.34 -6.96 -14.30
N LEU A 63 -11.64 -6.67 -13.20
CA LEU A 63 -11.15 -7.66 -12.26
C LEU A 63 -11.95 -7.62 -10.98
N ARG A 64 -12.27 -8.80 -10.46
CA ARG A 64 -13.05 -8.90 -9.22
C ARG A 64 -12.22 -9.61 -8.17
N PRO A 65 -11.68 -8.87 -7.20
CA PRO A 65 -10.91 -9.50 -6.13
C PRO A 65 -11.83 -10.24 -5.18
N MET A 66 -11.30 -11.30 -4.58
CA MET A 66 -11.93 -11.87 -3.40
C MET A 66 -11.63 -10.96 -2.22
N MET A 67 -12.68 -10.54 -1.54
CA MET A 67 -12.52 -9.60 -0.43
C MET A 67 -12.59 -10.33 0.89
N GLU A 68 -11.69 -10.01 1.81
CA GLU A 68 -11.75 -10.48 3.18
C GLU A 68 -11.58 -9.29 4.11
N GLY A 69 -12.25 -9.32 5.25
CA GLY A 69 -12.26 -8.22 6.18
C GLY A 69 -13.48 -7.36 5.98
N ALA A 70 -14.40 -7.41 6.93
CA ALA A 70 -15.61 -6.59 6.88
C ALA A 70 -15.28 -5.14 7.18
N LYS A 71 -16.22 -4.26 6.90
CA LYS A 71 -16.10 -2.86 7.28
C LYS A 71 -15.81 -2.76 8.77
N GLY A 72 -14.81 -1.96 9.10
CA GLY A 72 -14.36 -1.81 10.48
C GLY A 72 -13.27 -2.80 10.88
N SER A 73 -12.95 -3.75 10.00
CA SER A 73 -11.91 -4.72 10.29
C SER A 73 -10.54 -4.05 10.29
N PRO A 74 -9.62 -4.47 11.17
CA PRO A 74 -8.29 -3.87 11.20
C PRO A 74 -7.38 -4.38 10.08
N TRP A 75 -7.81 -5.37 9.31
CA TRP A 75 -7.04 -5.98 8.23
C TRP A 75 -7.99 -6.34 7.11
N VAL A 76 -7.81 -5.71 5.96
CA VAL A 76 -8.63 -5.94 4.77
C VAL A 76 -7.74 -6.52 3.67
N LEU A 77 -8.23 -7.56 3.02
CA LEU A 77 -7.55 -8.22 1.91
C LEU A 77 -8.31 -8.01 0.61
N MET A 78 -7.57 -7.73 -0.46
CA MET A 78 -8.11 -7.77 -1.81
C MET A 78 -7.28 -8.79 -2.59
N ASP A 79 -7.86 -9.94 -2.85
CA ASP A 79 -7.16 -11.08 -3.44
C ASP A 79 -7.47 -11.15 -4.93
N TYR A 80 -6.46 -10.83 -5.75
CA TYR A 80 -6.55 -10.92 -7.21
C TYR A 80 -5.90 -12.19 -7.76
N SER A 81 -5.67 -13.19 -6.93
CA SER A 81 -5.02 -14.45 -7.22
C SER A 81 -3.51 -14.34 -7.35
N ASP A 82 -3.02 -13.58 -8.32
CA ASP A 82 -1.57 -13.41 -8.50
C ASP A 82 -1.00 -12.33 -7.58
N VAL A 83 -1.83 -11.39 -7.15
CA VAL A 83 -1.43 -10.30 -6.26
C VAL A 83 -2.48 -10.18 -5.17
N ILE A 84 -2.03 -10.11 -3.93
CA ILE A 84 -2.92 -9.87 -2.79
C ILE A 84 -2.52 -8.56 -2.13
N LEU A 85 -3.48 -7.63 -2.06
CA LEU A 85 -3.29 -6.37 -1.36
C LEU A 85 -3.75 -6.54 0.09
N HIS A 86 -2.87 -6.18 1.02
CA HIS A 86 -3.14 -6.20 2.45
C HIS A 86 -3.19 -4.76 2.95
N ILE A 87 -4.31 -4.36 3.51
CA ILE A 87 -4.49 -3.02 4.08
C ILE A 87 -4.69 -3.17 5.58
N PHE A 88 -3.79 -2.61 6.36
CA PHE A 88 -3.81 -2.72 7.83
C PHE A 88 -4.04 -1.37 8.47
N LYS A 89 -4.77 -1.35 9.58
CA LYS A 89 -4.63 -0.23 10.51
C LYS A 89 -3.27 -0.36 11.20
N PRO A 90 -2.68 0.76 11.64
CA PRO A 90 -1.29 0.71 12.13
C PRO A 90 -1.06 -0.29 13.26
N GLU A 91 -1.99 -0.41 14.19
CA GLU A 91 -1.85 -1.35 15.31
C GLU A 91 -1.82 -2.79 14.81
N ALA A 92 -2.68 -3.10 13.83
CA ALA A 92 -2.73 -4.44 13.27
C ALA A 92 -1.49 -4.73 12.43
N ARG A 93 -0.95 -3.72 11.74
CA ARG A 93 0.30 -3.89 10.98
C ARG A 93 1.41 -4.38 11.90
N THR A 94 1.54 -3.75 13.06
CA THR A 94 2.55 -4.13 14.04
C THR A 94 2.25 -5.51 14.64
N PHE A 95 1.00 -5.75 14.97
CA PHE A 95 0.61 -7.00 15.64
C PHE A 95 0.83 -8.22 14.77
N TYR A 96 0.35 -8.17 13.51
CA TYR A 96 0.47 -9.31 12.61
C TYR A 96 1.84 -9.42 11.97
N ASP A 97 2.49 -8.28 11.74
CA ASP A 97 3.90 -8.19 11.32
C ASP A 97 4.22 -9.08 10.12
N LEU A 98 3.43 -8.96 9.05
CA LEU A 98 3.67 -9.73 7.84
C LEU A 98 5.03 -9.44 7.22
N ASP A 99 5.52 -8.21 7.40
CA ASP A 99 6.83 -7.82 6.91
C ASP A 99 7.91 -8.73 7.47
N ARG A 100 7.78 -9.12 8.74
CA ARG A 100 8.72 -10.02 9.38
C ARG A 100 8.47 -11.47 8.98
N LEU A 101 7.20 -11.87 8.94
CA LEU A 101 6.83 -13.23 8.57
C LEU A 101 7.34 -13.57 7.18
N TRP A 102 7.28 -12.61 6.25
CA TRP A 102 7.74 -12.78 4.89
C TRP A 102 9.07 -12.08 4.66
N GLY A 103 9.92 -12.00 5.71
CA GLY A 103 11.17 -11.27 5.65
C GLY A 103 12.16 -11.77 4.60
N ASP A 104 12.05 -13.05 4.21
CA ASP A 104 12.93 -13.62 3.20
C ASP A 104 12.48 -13.28 1.77
N ALA A 105 11.30 -12.71 1.60
CA ALA A 105 10.79 -12.40 0.26
C ALA A 105 11.54 -11.19 -0.30
N PRO A 106 11.94 -11.25 -1.58
CA PRO A 106 12.54 -10.06 -2.21
C PRO A 106 11.56 -8.90 -2.21
N HIS A 107 12.08 -7.74 -1.86
CA HIS A 107 11.33 -6.48 -1.91
C HIS A 107 11.48 -5.87 -3.29
N ILE A 108 10.37 -5.43 -3.87
CA ILE A 108 10.38 -4.73 -5.15
C ILE A 108 10.32 -3.25 -4.85
N ALA A 109 11.23 -2.48 -5.44
CA ALA A 109 11.26 -1.04 -5.23
C ALA A 109 9.97 -0.41 -5.76
N VAL A 110 9.30 0.34 -4.91
CA VAL A 110 8.12 1.09 -5.29
C VAL A 110 8.57 2.47 -5.72
N GLN A 111 8.22 2.86 -6.94
CA GLN A 111 8.51 4.21 -7.38
C GLN A 111 7.49 5.14 -6.78
N VAL A 112 7.91 5.81 -5.73
CA VAL A 112 7.08 6.74 -5.02
C VAL A 112 7.29 8.11 -5.64
N SER A 113 6.25 8.69 -6.21
CA SER A 113 6.32 10.09 -6.59
C SER A 113 6.59 10.87 -5.32
N PRO A 114 7.63 11.73 -5.28
CA PRO A 114 7.87 12.50 -4.07
C PRO A 114 6.62 13.28 -3.74
N SER A 115 6.15 13.08 -2.52
CA SER A 115 5.00 13.78 -2.03
C SER A 115 5.35 15.26 -1.97
N PRO A 116 4.60 16.09 -2.53
CA PRO A 116 4.88 17.53 -2.41
C PRO A 116 4.84 17.91 -0.95
N VAL A 117 4.98 17.37 -0.27
CA VAL A 117 4.75 17.32 0.93
C VAL A 117 5.06 17.14 1.75
N ARG A 118 5.50 16.73 1.89
CA ARG A 118 5.69 16.24 2.80
C ARG A 118 6.09 16.15 3.38
N SER A 119 6.48 16.50 3.26
CA SER A 119 6.66 16.25 4.00
C SER A 119 6.90 16.04 4.79
N LYS A 120 7.45 16.54 4.91
CA LYS A 120 7.44 16.33 5.85
C LYS A 120 7.60 16.25 6.52
N PRO A 121 8.06 16.97 6.38
CA PRO A 121 8.05 16.82 7.14
C PRO A 121 8.29 16.69 7.70
N ARG A 122 8.81 16.99 7.49
CA ARG A 122 8.57 16.97 8.04
C ARG A 122 8.63 17.01 8.64
N ARG A 123 9.09 17.92 8.45
CA ARG A 123 8.73 18.08 8.99
C ARG A 123 8.61 18.23 9.33
N SER A 124 9.16 19.16 8.89
CA SER A 124 8.68 19.35 9.23
C SER A 124 8.71 19.61 9.40
N GLY A 125 9.22 20.37 8.69
CA GLY A 125 8.80 20.65 8.94
C GLY A 125 9.15 21.01 8.84
N VAL A 126 9.55 21.74 8.51
CA VAL A 126 9.39 22.11 8.43
C VAL A 126 9.58 22.46 8.26
N PRO A 127 9.95 23.24 7.69
CA PRO A 127 9.73 23.56 7.58
C PRO A 127 9.90 23.83 7.34
N THR A 128 10.34 24.61 6.72
CA THR A 128 9.98 24.86 6.51
C THR A 128 10.12 25.10 6.24
N GLU A 129 10.11 25.28 5.54
CA GLU A 129 9.73 25.60 5.24
C GLU A 129 9.67 25.72 5.15
N GLY A 130 10.69 27.06 4.59
CA GLY A 130 10.08 27.25 4.69
C GLY A 130 10.12 27.27 4.41
N LEU A 131 10.45 27.54 3.93
CA LEU A 131 10.05 27.47 3.82
C LEU A 131 10.03 27.44 3.45
N ALA A 132 10.30 28.16 3.03
CA ALA A 132 9.75 28.01 2.96
C ALA A 132 9.66 27.90 2.60
N ARG A 133 9.87 27.60 2.02
CA ARG A 133 9.33 27.51 1.70
C ARG A 133 9.16 27.26 1.51
N GLY A 134 10.30 28.72 0.98
CA GLY A 134 9.62 28.50 1.13
C GLY A 134 9.47 27.99 1.02
N GLY A 135 9.99 28.40 0.45
CA GLY A 135 9.40 27.99 0.65
C GLY A 135 9.34 27.36 0.55
N SER A 136 9.62 27.69 0.21
CA SER A 136 9.11 27.21 0.34
C SER A 136 8.96 26.59 0.47
N ARG A 137 9.13 26.65 0.28
CA ARG A 137 8.63 26.31 0.57
C ARG A 137 8.44 25.87 0.75
#